data_fa37a163c66afa82f147f3c0ea6b8649
#
_entry.id   fa37a163c66afa82f147f3c0ea6b8649
#
_cell.length_a   1.000
_cell.length_b   1.000
_cell.length_c   1.000
_cell.angle_alpha   90.00
_cell.angle_beta   90.00
_cell.angle_gamma   90.00
#
_symmetry.space_group_name_H-M   'P 1'
#
loop_
_entity.id
_entity.type
_entity.pdbx_description
1 polymer ?
#
loop_
_entity_poly.entity_id
_entity_poly.type
_entity_poly.pdbx_seq_one_letter_code
_entity_poly.pdbx_strand_id
1 'polypeptide(L)'
;DISMHLVDIHSQHSNLLLSQADYQLGIIDSIIDDKCVKEQYAARFASYTALCSRLSHLKAENRKRKEEEDYIRFQLDRLQELKLTEGEDEELLAEERTLSNVAEIKEALWESEEMLSGENRSVISDVSQMRQRMSRIAELYSDAGEIAERMESILIDLKDINRTIAAMQGSLVDNPDELARVQERLNAIYELETKHKVGSVDELIALQRGYQEQLAAIDNGDEEIAALEAMVQEQHEVVAQLAGKLHQLRESAASKFCRELLEEAKPLGMKNLQFSIQFSRVPLCATGEDAVEFLFSFNKQQTLMPVASSASGGEISRLMLCVKSIMARSMKLPTIIFDEVDTGVSGDIANRMGELMRDIARGIQVITITHLPQVAVKGENHYKVFKQDSADATYTSIRHLSDEERVGEIAGMLSGEVIDDAALANARSLLGKR
;
A
#
# COMPACT_ATOMS: atom_id res chain seq x y z
N ASP A 1 -8.74 -19.14 11.05
CA ASP A 1 -8.72 -20.28 11.97
C ASP A 1 -9.32 -21.49 11.26
N ILE A 2 -8.54 -22.56 11.07
CA ILE A 2 -8.94 -23.75 10.29
C ILE A 2 -10.16 -24.43 10.91
N SER A 3 -10.31 -24.38 12.22
CA SER A 3 -11.43 -25.02 12.94
C SER A 3 -12.80 -24.49 12.51
N MET A 4 -12.92 -23.21 12.19
CA MET A 4 -14.18 -22.59 11.75
C MET A 4 -14.64 -23.06 10.35
N HIS A 5 -13.73 -23.64 9.57
CA HIS A 5 -14.04 -24.24 8.28
C HIS A 5 -14.38 -25.73 8.33
N LEU A 6 -14.10 -26.38 9.47
CA LEU A 6 -14.28 -27.83 9.62
C LEU A 6 -15.47 -28.19 10.50
N VAL A 7 -15.80 -27.37 11.49
CA VAL A 7 -16.86 -27.67 12.45
C VAL A 7 -17.64 -26.41 12.78
N ASP A 8 -18.95 -26.46 12.63
CA ASP A 8 -19.88 -25.42 13.06
C ASP A 8 -20.60 -25.92 14.32
N ILE A 9 -20.40 -25.20 15.44
CA ILE A 9 -21.01 -25.55 16.73
C ILE A 9 -22.21 -24.65 17.00
N HIS A 10 -23.40 -25.23 17.04
CA HIS A 10 -24.60 -24.54 17.43
C HIS A 10 -24.94 -24.81 18.88
N SER A 11 -24.78 -23.80 19.74
CA SER A 11 -25.15 -23.77 21.14
C SER A 11 -26.06 -22.57 21.44
N GLN A 12 -26.59 -22.45 22.68
CA GLN A 12 -27.38 -21.26 23.06
C GLN A 12 -26.65 -19.93 22.87
N HIS A 13 -25.31 -19.90 22.91
CA HIS A 13 -24.51 -18.70 22.66
C HIS A 13 -24.48 -18.32 21.17
N SER A 14 -24.69 -19.26 20.26
CA SER A 14 -24.71 -19.02 18.81
C SER A 14 -25.90 -18.17 18.37
N ASN A 15 -26.92 -18.03 19.19
CA ASN A 15 -28.06 -17.16 18.93
C ASN A 15 -27.65 -15.67 18.78
N LEU A 16 -26.55 -15.25 19.42
CA LEU A 16 -25.99 -13.90 19.29
C LEU A 16 -25.41 -13.65 17.88
N LEU A 17 -25.02 -14.70 17.16
CA LEU A 17 -24.49 -14.54 15.78
C LEU A 17 -25.55 -14.01 14.83
N LEU A 18 -26.82 -14.39 15.02
CA LEU A 18 -27.92 -13.87 14.18
C LEU A 18 -28.12 -12.35 14.31
N SER A 19 -27.59 -11.71 15.35
CA SER A 19 -27.65 -10.26 15.50
C SER A 19 -26.52 -9.52 14.81
N GLN A 20 -25.52 -10.23 14.27
CA GLN A 20 -24.36 -9.64 13.59
C GLN A 20 -24.66 -9.49 12.10
N ALA A 21 -24.53 -8.26 11.57
CA ALA A 21 -24.81 -7.95 10.17
C ALA A 21 -23.92 -8.76 9.19
N ASP A 22 -22.65 -8.94 9.53
CA ASP A 22 -21.72 -9.72 8.69
C ASP A 22 -22.13 -11.20 8.60
N TYR A 23 -22.62 -11.76 9.69
CA TYR A 23 -23.11 -13.13 9.71
C TYR A 23 -24.39 -13.27 8.86
N GLN A 24 -25.33 -12.32 8.98
CA GLN A 24 -26.55 -12.29 8.20
C GLN A 24 -26.26 -12.17 6.69
N LEU A 25 -25.33 -11.27 6.32
CA LEU A 25 -24.85 -11.14 4.95
C LEU A 25 -24.20 -12.44 4.45
N GLY A 26 -23.37 -13.07 5.31
CA GLY A 26 -22.74 -14.36 5.01
C GLY A 26 -23.75 -15.49 4.74
N ILE A 27 -24.88 -15.52 5.46
CA ILE A 27 -25.99 -16.45 5.19
C ILE A 27 -26.52 -16.25 3.76
N ILE A 28 -26.86 -15.02 3.38
CA ILE A 28 -27.37 -14.72 2.05
C ILE A 28 -26.35 -15.05 0.98
N ASP A 29 -25.09 -14.67 1.18
CA ASP A 29 -23.98 -14.97 0.26
C ASP A 29 -23.73 -16.48 0.09
N SER A 30 -24.06 -17.30 1.08
CA SER A 30 -23.93 -18.76 0.99
C SER A 30 -24.94 -19.41 0.04
N ILE A 31 -26.06 -18.74 -0.21
CA ILE A 31 -27.21 -19.26 -0.96
C ILE A 31 -27.24 -18.70 -2.39
N ILE A 32 -26.41 -17.72 -2.72
CA ILE A 32 -26.29 -17.17 -4.06
C ILE A 32 -25.92 -18.29 -5.04
N ASP A 33 -26.65 -18.39 -6.13
CA ASP A 33 -26.41 -19.41 -7.14
C ASP A 33 -25.13 -19.15 -7.96
N ASP A 34 -24.83 -17.89 -8.27
CA ASP A 34 -23.60 -17.49 -8.99
C ASP A 34 -22.54 -16.89 -8.07
N LYS A 35 -21.66 -17.74 -7.55
CA LYS A 35 -20.53 -17.34 -6.70
C LYS A 35 -19.43 -16.59 -7.46
N CYS A 36 -19.38 -16.71 -8.79
CA CYS A 36 -18.34 -16.09 -9.62
C CYS A 36 -18.40 -14.56 -9.54
N VAL A 37 -19.59 -13.97 -9.48
CA VAL A 37 -19.75 -12.51 -9.34
C VAL A 37 -19.15 -11.99 -8.05
N LYS A 38 -19.31 -12.71 -6.95
CA LYS A 38 -18.70 -12.36 -5.65
C LYS A 38 -17.17 -12.40 -5.70
N GLU A 39 -16.60 -13.43 -6.30
CA GLU A 39 -15.16 -13.57 -6.47
C GLU A 39 -14.60 -12.47 -7.39
N GLN A 40 -15.28 -12.18 -8.50
CA GLN A 40 -14.92 -11.08 -9.40
C GLN A 40 -14.96 -9.73 -8.68
N TYR A 41 -16.02 -9.48 -7.90
CA TYR A 41 -16.13 -8.26 -7.11
C TYR A 41 -14.96 -8.12 -6.14
N ALA A 42 -14.67 -9.15 -5.36
CA ALA A 42 -13.58 -9.13 -4.36
C ALA A 42 -12.22 -8.85 -5.01
N ALA A 43 -11.91 -9.49 -6.14
CA ALA A 43 -10.68 -9.28 -6.89
C ALA A 43 -10.59 -7.84 -7.44
N ARG A 44 -11.68 -7.32 -8.03
CA ARG A 44 -11.69 -5.94 -8.56
C ARG A 44 -11.65 -4.89 -7.48
N PHE A 45 -12.35 -5.10 -6.37
CA PHE A 45 -12.30 -4.21 -5.22
C PHE A 45 -10.90 -4.12 -4.59
N ALA A 46 -10.20 -5.25 -4.47
CA ALA A 46 -8.81 -5.26 -4.01
C ALA A 46 -7.88 -4.45 -4.94
N SER A 47 -8.04 -4.60 -6.27
CA SER A 47 -7.29 -3.82 -7.25
C SER A 47 -7.61 -2.32 -7.16
N TYR A 48 -8.88 -1.96 -7.03
CA TYR A 48 -9.35 -0.59 -6.84
C TYR A 48 -8.74 0.05 -5.58
N THR A 49 -8.79 -0.67 -4.46
CA THR A 49 -8.22 -0.19 -3.19
C THR A 49 -6.71 0.04 -3.27
N ALA A 50 -5.98 -0.85 -3.96
CA ALA A 50 -4.55 -0.70 -4.20
C ALA A 50 -4.25 0.56 -5.03
N LEU A 51 -5.03 0.83 -6.09
CA LEU A 51 -4.90 2.05 -6.91
C LEU A 51 -5.21 3.32 -6.09
N CYS A 52 -6.26 3.32 -5.28
CA CYS A 52 -6.59 4.43 -4.39
C CYS A 52 -5.46 4.73 -3.39
N SER A 53 -4.85 3.69 -2.82
CA SER A 53 -3.72 3.83 -1.91
C SER A 53 -2.50 4.43 -2.62
N ARG A 54 -2.19 3.92 -3.84
CA ARG A 54 -1.10 4.47 -4.66
C ARG A 54 -1.33 5.93 -5.02
N LEU A 55 -2.55 6.29 -5.43
CA LEU A 55 -2.92 7.67 -5.74
C LEU A 55 -2.76 8.59 -4.53
N SER A 56 -3.22 8.16 -3.37
CA SER A 56 -3.08 8.91 -2.11
C SER A 56 -1.61 9.17 -1.76
N HIS A 57 -0.75 8.16 -1.90
CA HIS A 57 0.69 8.28 -1.66
C HIS A 57 1.33 9.27 -2.63
N LEU A 58 1.06 9.11 -3.93
CA LEU A 58 1.62 9.99 -4.97
C LEU A 58 1.18 11.45 -4.79
N LYS A 59 -0.10 11.69 -4.46
CA LYS A 59 -0.60 13.04 -4.13
C LYS A 59 0.10 13.66 -2.92
N ALA A 60 0.38 12.86 -1.89
CA ALA A 60 1.06 13.33 -0.69
C ALA A 60 2.53 13.69 -0.99
N GLU A 61 3.22 12.91 -1.82
CA GLU A 61 4.59 13.21 -2.27
C GLU A 61 4.62 14.45 -3.17
N ASN A 62 3.74 14.53 -4.16
CA ASN A 62 3.69 15.67 -5.07
C ASN A 62 3.36 16.98 -4.34
N ARG A 63 2.47 16.92 -3.34
CA ARG A 63 2.19 18.08 -2.50
C ARG A 63 3.43 18.61 -1.78
N LYS A 64 4.26 17.73 -1.21
CA LYS A 64 5.51 18.13 -0.56
C LYS A 64 6.47 18.80 -1.54
N ARG A 65 6.58 18.25 -2.77
CA ARG A 65 7.42 18.84 -3.82
C ARG A 65 6.90 20.20 -4.25
N LYS A 66 5.59 20.39 -4.35
CA LYS A 66 4.97 21.69 -4.70
C LYS A 66 5.16 22.76 -3.63
N GLU A 67 5.23 22.38 -2.36
CA GLU A 67 5.51 23.36 -1.27
C GLU A 67 6.91 23.98 -1.41
N GLU A 68 7.85 23.31 -2.11
CA GLU A 68 9.20 23.79 -2.38
C GLU A 68 9.33 24.44 -3.79
N GLU A 69 8.34 24.30 -4.65
CA GLU A 69 8.39 24.72 -6.05
C GLU A 69 8.68 26.21 -6.22
N ASP A 70 7.98 27.09 -5.50
CA ASP A 70 8.16 28.54 -5.59
C ASP A 70 9.57 28.96 -5.19
N TYR A 71 10.13 28.30 -4.17
CA TYR A 71 11.50 28.54 -3.73
C TYR A 71 12.52 28.10 -4.79
N ILE A 72 12.36 26.89 -5.33
CA ILE A 72 13.24 26.35 -6.37
C ILE A 72 13.17 27.22 -7.63
N ARG A 73 11.99 27.61 -8.07
CA ARG A 73 11.77 28.50 -9.21
C ARG A 73 12.47 29.83 -9.01
N PHE A 74 12.30 30.46 -7.85
CA PHE A 74 12.97 31.72 -7.51
C PHE A 74 14.51 31.60 -7.53
N GLN A 75 15.07 30.49 -7.01
CA GLN A 75 16.52 30.27 -7.04
C GLN A 75 17.03 30.01 -8.46
N LEU A 76 16.28 29.26 -9.25
CA LEU A 76 16.62 28.98 -10.65
C LEU A 76 16.63 30.26 -11.50
N ASP A 77 15.60 31.12 -11.37
CA ASP A 77 15.52 32.38 -12.10
C ASP A 77 16.72 33.26 -11.80
N ARG A 78 17.16 33.35 -10.54
CA ARG A 78 18.34 34.13 -10.11
C ARG A 78 19.64 33.59 -10.74
N LEU A 79 19.82 32.27 -10.81
CA LEU A 79 20.99 31.65 -11.45
C LEU A 79 20.98 31.86 -12.97
N GLN A 80 19.79 31.81 -13.58
CA GLN A 80 19.65 32.02 -15.04
C GLN A 80 19.87 33.48 -15.46
N GLU A 81 19.51 34.46 -14.63
CA GLU A 81 19.71 35.88 -14.89
C GLU A 81 21.21 36.20 -15.10
N LEU A 82 22.12 35.54 -14.38
CA LEU A 82 23.54 35.77 -14.51
C LEU A 82 24.17 35.15 -15.75
N LYS A 83 23.52 34.17 -16.38
CA LYS A 83 24.03 33.47 -17.60
C LYS A 83 25.49 33.02 -17.43
N LEU A 84 25.75 32.26 -16.37
CA LEU A 84 27.07 31.76 -16.02
C LEU A 84 27.65 30.85 -17.09
N THR A 85 28.96 30.94 -17.32
CA THR A 85 29.72 30.06 -18.21
C THR A 85 30.79 29.29 -17.43
N GLU A 86 31.07 28.04 -17.87
CA GLU A 86 32.05 27.17 -17.22
C GLU A 86 33.44 27.85 -17.18
N GLY A 87 34.10 27.94 -16.02
CA GLY A 87 35.41 28.53 -15.82
C GLY A 87 35.46 30.06 -15.82
N GLU A 88 34.31 30.75 -15.85
CA GLU A 88 34.21 32.22 -15.91
C GLU A 88 34.93 32.93 -14.76
N ASP A 89 34.83 32.38 -13.57
CA ASP A 89 35.47 32.91 -12.35
C ASP A 89 37.01 32.92 -12.47
N GLU A 90 37.59 31.84 -12.98
CA GLU A 90 39.05 31.76 -13.17
C GLU A 90 39.54 32.76 -14.23
N GLU A 91 38.82 32.88 -15.34
CA GLU A 91 39.11 33.84 -16.43
C GLU A 91 39.04 35.30 -15.93
N LEU A 92 37.93 35.64 -15.22
CA LEU A 92 37.75 36.99 -14.66
C LEU A 92 38.78 37.34 -13.60
N LEU A 93 39.18 36.39 -12.74
CA LEU A 93 40.24 36.59 -11.75
C LEU A 93 41.60 36.83 -12.39
N ALA A 94 41.93 36.13 -13.48
CA ALA A 94 43.17 36.36 -14.22
C ALA A 94 43.15 37.75 -14.88
N GLU A 95 42.00 38.16 -15.44
CA GLU A 95 41.82 39.48 -16.03
C GLU A 95 41.90 40.61 -14.98
N GLU A 96 41.22 40.46 -13.82
CA GLU A 96 41.30 41.44 -12.73
C GLU A 96 42.71 41.64 -12.25
N ARG A 97 43.49 40.54 -12.06
CA ARG A 97 44.91 40.62 -11.63
C ARG A 97 45.75 41.41 -12.66
N THR A 98 45.50 41.16 -13.96
CA THR A 98 46.21 41.88 -15.00
C THR A 98 45.87 43.37 -15.02
N LEU A 99 44.55 43.68 -15.02
CA LEU A 99 44.09 45.09 -15.02
C LEU A 99 44.45 45.85 -13.77
N SER A 100 44.45 45.23 -12.60
CA SER A 100 44.82 45.87 -11.32
C SER A 100 46.32 46.20 -11.24
N ASN A 101 47.17 45.45 -11.95
CA ASN A 101 48.62 45.61 -11.87
C ASN A 101 49.21 46.23 -13.15
N VAL A 102 48.41 46.80 -14.05
CA VAL A 102 48.84 47.39 -15.30
C VAL A 102 49.96 48.41 -15.13
N ALA A 103 49.85 49.26 -14.12
CA ALA A 103 50.89 50.30 -13.83
C ALA A 103 52.24 49.67 -13.50
N GLU A 104 52.26 48.68 -12.59
CA GLU A 104 53.48 47.97 -12.17
C GLU A 104 54.09 47.16 -13.31
N ILE A 105 53.26 46.49 -14.10
CA ILE A 105 53.70 45.73 -15.28
C ILE A 105 54.32 46.67 -16.32
N LYS A 106 53.72 47.82 -16.63
CA LYS A 106 54.24 48.82 -17.55
C LYS A 106 55.57 49.38 -17.10
N GLU A 107 55.73 49.68 -15.84
CA GLU A 107 56.99 50.16 -15.22
C GLU A 107 58.11 49.12 -15.44
N ALA A 108 57.85 47.86 -15.05
CA ALA A 108 58.82 46.79 -15.20
C ALA A 108 59.25 46.54 -16.69
N LEU A 109 58.26 46.58 -17.58
CA LEU A 109 58.54 46.44 -19.03
C LEU A 109 59.31 47.62 -19.59
N TRP A 110 58.98 48.85 -19.14
CA TRP A 110 59.68 50.05 -19.55
C TRP A 110 61.16 50.05 -19.05
N GLU A 111 61.39 49.71 -17.77
CA GLU A 111 62.76 49.58 -17.22
C GLU A 111 63.55 48.51 -18.01
N SER A 112 62.94 47.39 -18.33
CA SER A 112 63.57 46.31 -19.12
C SER A 112 63.94 46.76 -20.53
N GLU A 113 63.07 47.52 -21.21
CA GLU A 113 63.31 48.07 -22.53
C GLU A 113 64.44 49.11 -22.51
N GLU A 114 64.43 50.02 -21.49
CA GLU A 114 65.48 51.03 -21.28
C GLU A 114 66.86 50.40 -21.05
N MET A 115 66.92 49.32 -20.26
CA MET A 115 68.16 48.55 -20.07
C MET A 115 68.69 47.91 -21.34
N LEU A 116 67.76 47.38 -22.20
CA LEU A 116 68.14 46.70 -23.45
C LEU A 116 68.52 47.67 -24.57
N SER A 117 67.83 48.80 -24.73
CA SER A 117 67.92 49.66 -25.93
C SER A 117 67.99 51.17 -25.62
N GLY A 118 68.12 51.60 -24.31
CA GLY A 118 68.15 53.00 -23.92
C GLY A 118 69.27 53.83 -24.58
N GLU A 119 69.03 55.13 -24.69
CA GLU A 119 69.90 56.06 -25.43
C GLU A 119 71.30 56.22 -24.84
N ASN A 120 71.44 56.26 -23.54
CA ASN A 120 72.72 56.56 -22.89
C ASN A 120 73.64 55.35 -22.82
N ARG A 121 73.16 54.20 -22.53
CA ARG A 121 73.89 52.92 -22.44
C ARG A 121 72.90 51.78 -22.49
N SER A 122 73.14 50.85 -23.41
CA SER A 122 72.24 49.70 -23.53
C SER A 122 73.03 48.41 -23.73
N VAL A 123 72.44 47.30 -23.24
CA VAL A 123 73.03 45.96 -23.41
C VAL A 123 73.27 45.64 -24.86
N ILE A 124 72.33 45.97 -25.76
CA ILE A 124 72.46 45.80 -27.21
C ILE A 124 73.62 46.59 -27.76
N SER A 125 73.78 47.86 -27.31
CA SER A 125 74.92 48.72 -27.76
C SER A 125 76.24 48.16 -27.23
N ASP A 126 76.32 47.77 -25.95
CA ASP A 126 77.56 47.24 -25.37
C ASP A 126 77.96 45.92 -25.99
N VAL A 127 77.06 44.99 -26.25
CA VAL A 127 77.35 43.72 -26.98
C VAL A 127 77.72 43.97 -28.39
N SER A 128 77.10 44.93 -29.09
CA SER A 128 77.45 45.33 -30.46
C SER A 128 78.87 45.89 -30.53
N GLN A 129 79.27 46.75 -29.59
CA GLN A 129 80.66 47.29 -29.53
C GLN A 129 81.68 46.16 -29.19
N MET A 130 81.33 45.23 -28.29
CA MET A 130 82.21 44.09 -28.04
C MET A 130 82.38 43.22 -29.28
N ARG A 131 81.32 42.90 -29.98
CA ARG A 131 81.33 42.16 -31.26
C ARG A 131 82.26 42.86 -32.24
N GLN A 132 82.10 44.19 -32.44
CA GLN A 132 82.89 44.94 -33.39
C GLN A 132 84.41 44.92 -33.02
N ARG A 133 84.73 44.94 -31.68
CA ARG A 133 86.12 44.80 -31.20
C ARG A 133 86.69 43.42 -31.54
N MET A 134 85.86 42.33 -31.24
CA MET A 134 86.29 40.96 -31.50
C MET A 134 86.41 40.68 -32.99
N SER A 135 85.57 41.22 -33.88
CA SER A 135 85.67 41.10 -35.33
C SER A 135 86.95 41.76 -35.85
N ARG A 136 87.41 42.91 -35.30
CA ARG A 136 88.70 43.59 -35.67
C ARG A 136 89.95 42.76 -35.35
N ILE A 137 89.97 42.09 -34.18
CA ILE A 137 91.09 41.23 -33.78
C ILE A 137 91.06 39.85 -34.42
N ALA A 138 89.94 39.41 -34.98
CA ALA A 138 89.81 38.13 -35.63
C ALA A 138 90.71 38.00 -36.84
N GLU A 139 91.05 39.15 -37.52
CA GLU A 139 92.02 39.17 -38.56
C GLU A 139 93.44 38.85 -38.12
N LEU A 140 93.79 39.09 -36.84
CA LEU A 140 95.05 38.81 -36.17
C LEU A 140 95.12 37.58 -35.33
N TYR A 141 93.94 37.15 -34.81
CA TYR A 141 93.77 36.00 -33.90
C TYR A 141 92.52 35.28 -34.19
N SER A 142 92.55 34.09 -34.80
CA SER A 142 91.43 33.35 -35.39
C SER A 142 90.37 32.99 -34.36
N ASP A 143 90.80 32.69 -33.09
CA ASP A 143 89.82 32.28 -32.04
C ASP A 143 88.85 33.40 -31.61
N ALA A 144 89.19 34.68 -31.88
CA ALA A 144 88.33 35.84 -31.69
C ALA A 144 87.12 35.86 -32.71
N GLY A 145 87.25 35.20 -33.82
CA GLY A 145 86.18 35.07 -34.83
C GLY A 145 84.99 34.28 -34.30
N GLU A 146 85.23 33.16 -33.62
CA GLU A 146 84.20 32.36 -33.02
C GLU A 146 83.43 33.14 -31.96
N ILE A 147 84.10 33.93 -31.14
CA ILE A 147 83.48 34.80 -30.13
C ILE A 147 82.64 35.89 -30.81
N ALA A 148 83.09 36.48 -31.92
CA ALA A 148 82.35 37.50 -32.67
C ALA A 148 81.06 36.93 -33.28
N GLU A 149 81.10 35.71 -33.82
CA GLU A 149 79.87 34.99 -34.31
C GLU A 149 78.86 34.70 -33.24
N ARG A 150 79.34 34.23 -32.07
CA ARG A 150 78.48 34.02 -30.89
C ARG A 150 77.83 35.30 -30.40
N MET A 151 78.56 36.41 -30.38
CA MET A 151 78.05 37.74 -30.03
C MET A 151 77.00 38.23 -31.03
N GLU A 152 77.13 37.90 -32.32
CA GLU A 152 76.13 38.21 -33.37
C GLU A 152 74.84 37.50 -33.08
N SER A 153 74.90 36.21 -32.76
CA SER A 153 73.69 35.42 -32.31
C SER A 153 73.02 36.04 -31.12
N ILE A 154 73.73 36.38 -30.07
CA ILE A 154 73.25 37.06 -28.90
C ILE A 154 72.57 38.40 -29.22
N LEU A 155 73.11 39.17 -30.13
CA LEU A 155 72.53 40.44 -30.56
C LEU A 155 71.18 40.26 -31.29
N ILE A 156 71.05 39.20 -32.10
CA ILE A 156 69.77 38.85 -32.77
C ILE A 156 68.70 38.50 -31.67
N ASP A 157 69.08 37.68 -30.74
CA ASP A 157 68.17 37.26 -29.65
C ASP A 157 67.75 38.46 -28.79
N LEU A 158 68.69 39.31 -28.36
CA LEU A 158 68.42 40.52 -27.56
C LEU A 158 67.49 41.51 -28.31
N LYS A 159 67.66 41.68 -29.61
CA LYS A 159 66.78 42.52 -30.45
C LYS A 159 65.35 41.94 -30.55
N ASP A 160 65.25 40.62 -30.63
CA ASP A 160 63.95 39.94 -30.66
C ASP A 160 63.21 40.04 -29.31
N ILE A 161 63.93 39.82 -28.19
CA ILE A 161 63.42 40.05 -26.83
C ILE A 161 62.92 41.49 -26.68
N ASN A 162 63.75 42.49 -27.10
CA ASN A 162 63.37 43.91 -27.02
C ASN A 162 62.09 44.22 -27.79
N ARG A 163 61.96 43.65 -29.00
CA ARG A 163 60.75 43.79 -29.80
C ARG A 163 59.52 43.17 -29.13
N THR A 164 59.73 42.03 -28.51
CA THR A 164 58.67 41.36 -27.77
C THR A 164 58.20 42.19 -26.59
N ILE A 165 59.13 42.76 -25.77
CA ILE A 165 58.83 43.66 -24.67
C ILE A 165 58.05 44.90 -25.13
N ALA A 166 58.48 45.54 -26.23
CA ALA A 166 57.79 46.71 -26.79
C ALA A 166 56.36 46.35 -27.28
N ALA A 167 56.18 45.16 -27.86
CA ALA A 167 54.87 44.69 -28.26
C ALA A 167 53.96 44.45 -27.05
N MET A 168 54.50 43.86 -25.96
CA MET A 168 53.78 43.67 -24.71
C MET A 168 53.34 45.00 -24.09
N GLN A 169 54.20 46.00 -24.02
CA GLN A 169 53.82 47.34 -23.52
C GLN A 169 52.72 47.98 -24.36
N GLY A 170 52.76 47.83 -25.69
CA GLY A 170 51.76 48.39 -26.58
C GLY A 170 50.37 47.73 -26.44
N SER A 171 50.32 46.50 -25.97
CA SER A 171 49.10 45.77 -25.73
C SER A 171 48.42 46.09 -24.38
N LEU A 172 49.15 46.62 -23.41
CA LEU A 172 48.60 46.96 -22.10
C LEU A 172 47.93 48.35 -22.14
N VAL A 173 46.58 48.31 -22.12
CA VAL A 173 45.74 49.51 -22.01
C VAL A 173 45.28 49.68 -20.56
N ASP A 174 45.50 50.86 -20.01
CA ASP A 174 44.91 51.24 -18.72
C ASP A 174 43.43 51.52 -18.94
N ASN A 175 42.58 50.60 -18.48
CA ASN A 175 41.14 50.66 -18.66
C ASN A 175 40.40 50.50 -17.32
N PRO A 176 40.24 51.58 -16.55
CA PRO A 176 39.57 51.52 -15.23
C PRO A 176 38.08 51.14 -15.36
N ASP A 177 37.43 51.43 -16.49
CA ASP A 177 36.03 51.05 -16.69
C ASP A 177 35.89 49.54 -16.89
N GLU A 178 36.85 48.88 -17.52
CA GLU A 178 36.85 47.42 -17.69
C GLU A 178 37.16 46.73 -16.36
N LEU A 179 38.10 47.23 -15.58
CA LEU A 179 38.36 46.72 -14.23
C LEU A 179 37.11 46.79 -13.36
N ALA A 180 36.39 47.93 -13.41
CA ALA A 180 35.16 48.08 -12.64
C ALA A 180 34.10 47.05 -13.05
N ARG A 181 33.94 46.76 -14.35
CA ARG A 181 33.02 45.73 -14.87
C ARG A 181 33.39 44.31 -14.46
N VAL A 182 34.67 43.97 -14.52
CA VAL A 182 35.17 42.65 -14.12
C VAL A 182 34.91 42.47 -12.60
N GLN A 183 35.19 43.50 -11.81
CA GLN A 183 34.91 43.46 -10.35
C GLN A 183 33.45 43.35 -10.02
N GLU A 184 32.58 44.10 -10.69
CA GLU A 184 31.12 44.02 -10.53
C GLU A 184 30.61 42.60 -10.87
N ARG A 185 31.13 42.00 -11.95
CA ARG A 185 30.76 40.65 -12.39
C ARG A 185 31.23 39.60 -11.38
N LEU A 186 32.49 39.67 -10.89
CA LEU A 186 33.02 38.80 -9.85
C LEU A 186 32.21 38.92 -8.55
N ASN A 187 31.86 40.14 -8.13
CA ASN A 187 31.06 40.33 -6.94
C ASN A 187 29.69 39.67 -7.06
N ALA A 188 29.03 39.77 -8.22
CA ALA A 188 27.74 39.11 -8.46
C ALA A 188 27.84 37.57 -8.40
N ILE A 189 28.96 37.01 -8.88
CA ILE A 189 29.25 35.57 -8.78
C ILE A 189 29.46 35.17 -7.31
N TYR A 190 30.31 35.90 -6.57
CA TYR A 190 30.61 35.63 -5.15
C TYR A 190 29.40 35.77 -4.24
N GLU A 191 28.46 36.68 -4.52
CA GLU A 191 27.18 36.75 -3.80
C GLU A 191 26.38 35.46 -3.94
N LEU A 192 26.33 34.87 -5.13
CA LEU A 192 25.63 33.62 -5.36
C LEU A 192 26.36 32.42 -4.76
N GLU A 193 27.69 32.36 -4.90
CA GLU A 193 28.51 31.31 -4.27
C GLU A 193 28.33 31.29 -2.76
N THR A 194 28.40 32.48 -2.14
CA THR A 194 28.19 32.64 -0.69
C THR A 194 26.78 32.23 -0.27
N LYS A 195 25.77 32.65 -1.04
CA LYS A 195 24.36 32.35 -0.76
C LYS A 195 24.08 30.86 -0.87
N HIS A 196 24.63 30.21 -1.87
CA HIS A 196 24.42 28.79 -2.13
C HIS A 196 25.46 27.88 -1.45
N LYS A 197 26.47 28.46 -0.79
CA LYS A 197 27.56 27.76 -0.11
C LYS A 197 28.34 26.84 -1.05
N VAL A 198 28.62 27.30 -2.25
CA VAL A 198 29.44 26.65 -3.27
C VAL A 198 30.73 27.42 -3.49
N GLY A 199 31.73 26.81 -4.10
CA GLY A 199 33.06 27.38 -4.21
C GLY A 199 33.49 27.71 -5.64
N SER A 200 32.63 27.52 -6.65
CA SER A 200 32.96 27.80 -8.06
C SER A 200 31.70 28.03 -8.90
N VAL A 201 31.90 28.67 -10.07
CA VAL A 201 30.85 28.85 -11.08
C VAL A 201 30.35 27.50 -11.59
N ASP A 202 31.21 26.51 -11.74
CA ASP A 202 30.83 25.17 -12.19
C ASP A 202 29.87 24.49 -11.22
N GLU A 203 30.06 24.69 -9.90
CA GLU A 203 29.13 24.20 -8.87
C GLU A 203 27.79 24.95 -8.92
N LEU A 204 27.76 26.26 -9.24
CA LEU A 204 26.54 27.02 -9.46
C LEU A 204 25.77 26.50 -10.67
N ILE A 205 26.45 26.17 -11.77
CA ILE A 205 25.85 25.59 -12.99
C ILE A 205 25.29 24.20 -12.69
N ALA A 206 26.01 23.37 -11.92
CA ALA A 206 25.50 22.07 -11.48
C ALA A 206 24.24 22.20 -10.62
N LEU A 207 24.22 23.18 -9.71
CA LEU A 207 23.06 23.50 -8.88
C LEU A 207 21.85 23.96 -9.74
N GLN A 208 22.10 24.81 -10.75
CA GLN A 208 21.09 25.25 -11.70
C GLN A 208 20.46 24.07 -12.46
N ARG A 209 21.26 23.12 -12.94
CA ARG A 209 20.77 21.88 -13.56
C ARG A 209 19.93 21.05 -12.60
N GLY A 210 20.38 20.92 -11.34
CA GLY A 210 19.62 20.21 -10.29
C GLY A 210 18.24 20.82 -10.04
N TYR A 211 18.14 22.15 -9.99
CA TYR A 211 16.83 22.84 -9.85
C TYR A 211 15.93 22.64 -11.07
N GLN A 212 16.48 22.63 -12.28
CA GLN A 212 15.71 22.32 -13.49
C GLN A 212 15.14 20.91 -13.48
N GLU A 213 15.94 19.92 -13.07
CA GLU A 213 15.48 18.53 -12.94
C GLU A 213 14.38 18.36 -11.88
N GLN A 214 14.50 19.08 -10.74
CA GLN A 214 13.49 19.06 -9.69
C GLN A 214 12.15 19.64 -10.18
N LEU A 215 12.16 20.76 -10.90
CA LEU A 215 10.93 21.33 -11.46
C LEU A 215 10.29 20.42 -12.51
N ALA A 216 11.10 19.84 -13.41
CA ALA A 216 10.61 18.87 -14.40
C ALA A 216 9.97 17.63 -13.73
N ALA A 217 10.49 17.19 -12.58
CA ALA A 217 9.93 16.09 -11.82
C ALA A 217 8.58 16.44 -11.16
N ILE A 218 8.33 17.72 -10.83
CA ILE A 218 7.05 18.19 -10.29
C ILE A 218 5.99 18.20 -11.40
N ASP A 219 6.31 18.72 -12.58
CA ASP A 219 5.40 18.77 -13.73
C ASP A 219 4.98 17.35 -14.17
N ASN A 220 5.93 16.41 -14.26
CA ASN A 220 5.66 15.00 -14.59
C ASN A 220 4.78 14.31 -13.52
N GLY A 221 4.90 14.71 -12.25
CA GLY A 221 4.08 14.19 -11.16
C GLY A 221 2.58 14.51 -11.31
N ASP A 222 2.24 15.67 -11.83
CA ASP A 222 0.84 16.06 -12.09
C ASP A 222 0.22 15.23 -13.22
N GLU A 223 0.97 14.93 -14.27
CA GLU A 223 0.51 14.06 -15.36
C GLU A 223 0.28 12.62 -14.89
N GLU A 224 1.19 12.09 -14.05
CA GLU A 224 1.04 10.75 -13.48
C GLU A 224 -0.17 10.67 -12.54
N ILE A 225 -0.41 11.71 -11.73
CA ILE A 225 -1.60 11.81 -10.86
C ILE A 225 -2.87 11.80 -11.71
N ALA A 226 -2.95 12.61 -12.77
CA ALA A 226 -4.12 12.68 -13.63
C ALA A 226 -4.40 11.34 -14.33
N ALA A 227 -3.37 10.65 -14.81
CA ALA A 227 -3.50 9.32 -15.39
C ALA A 227 -4.00 8.28 -14.38
N LEU A 228 -3.47 8.31 -13.14
CA LEU A 228 -3.87 7.40 -12.08
C LEU A 228 -5.29 7.69 -11.59
N GLU A 229 -5.72 8.95 -11.53
CA GLU A 229 -7.11 9.35 -11.24
C GLU A 229 -8.10 8.78 -12.26
N ALA A 230 -7.76 8.85 -13.54
CA ALA A 230 -8.58 8.26 -14.59
C ALA A 230 -8.71 6.72 -14.43
N MET A 231 -7.61 6.04 -14.10
CA MET A 231 -7.64 4.59 -13.84
C MET A 231 -8.46 4.24 -12.59
N VAL A 232 -8.37 5.04 -11.52
CA VAL A 232 -9.18 4.86 -10.30
C VAL A 232 -10.65 5.02 -10.62
N GLN A 233 -11.02 6.03 -11.42
CA GLN A 233 -12.40 6.28 -11.81
C GLN A 233 -12.94 5.13 -12.66
N GLU A 234 -12.19 4.62 -13.64
CA GLU A 234 -12.58 3.47 -14.46
C GLU A 234 -12.81 2.21 -13.61
N GLN A 235 -11.86 1.92 -12.68
CA GLN A 235 -12.01 0.77 -11.79
C GLN A 235 -13.17 0.94 -10.81
N HIS A 236 -13.44 2.15 -10.33
CA HIS A 236 -14.62 2.45 -9.51
C HIS A 236 -15.91 2.09 -10.23
N GLU A 237 -16.06 2.46 -11.50
CA GLU A 237 -17.25 2.14 -12.30
C GLU A 237 -17.44 0.63 -12.48
N VAL A 238 -16.35 -0.11 -12.74
CA VAL A 238 -16.38 -1.57 -12.84
C VAL A 238 -16.81 -2.20 -11.50
N VAL A 239 -16.24 -1.74 -10.39
CA VAL A 239 -16.58 -2.24 -9.04
C VAL A 239 -18.02 -1.92 -8.70
N ALA A 240 -18.53 -0.71 -9.01
CA ALA A 240 -19.90 -0.32 -8.77
C ALA A 240 -20.90 -1.16 -9.57
N GLN A 241 -20.59 -1.46 -10.84
CA GLN A 241 -21.42 -2.36 -11.67
C GLN A 241 -21.47 -3.78 -11.09
N LEU A 242 -20.34 -4.31 -10.61
CA LEU A 242 -20.29 -5.62 -9.98
C LEU A 242 -21.04 -5.64 -8.64
N ALA A 243 -20.94 -4.57 -7.84
CA ALA A 243 -21.70 -4.40 -6.61
C ALA A 243 -23.22 -4.42 -6.88
N GLY A 244 -23.67 -3.69 -7.91
CA GLY A 244 -25.06 -3.71 -8.32
C GLY A 244 -25.58 -5.09 -8.78
N LYS A 245 -24.75 -5.86 -9.51
CA LYS A 245 -25.06 -7.25 -9.85
C LYS A 245 -25.13 -8.15 -8.62
N LEU A 246 -24.17 -8.00 -7.70
CA LEU A 246 -24.13 -8.75 -6.45
C LEU A 246 -25.36 -8.46 -5.59
N HIS A 247 -25.78 -7.19 -5.52
CA HIS A 247 -27.02 -6.78 -4.86
C HIS A 247 -28.26 -7.51 -5.43
N GLN A 248 -28.44 -7.56 -6.76
CA GLN A 248 -29.56 -8.25 -7.37
C GLN A 248 -29.57 -9.76 -7.06
N LEU A 249 -28.39 -10.40 -7.07
CA LEU A 249 -28.27 -11.80 -6.68
C LEU A 249 -28.63 -12.02 -5.22
N ARG A 250 -28.23 -11.10 -4.33
CA ARG A 250 -28.59 -11.14 -2.89
C ARG A 250 -30.08 -10.95 -2.67
N GLU A 251 -30.75 -10.03 -3.37
CA GLU A 251 -32.21 -9.86 -3.27
C GLU A 251 -32.97 -11.13 -3.71
N SER A 252 -32.52 -11.75 -4.80
CA SER A 252 -33.08 -13.01 -5.25
C SER A 252 -32.89 -14.14 -4.25
N ALA A 253 -31.66 -14.29 -3.73
CA ALA A 253 -31.31 -15.27 -2.70
C ALA A 253 -32.08 -15.03 -1.40
N ALA A 254 -32.21 -13.79 -0.97
CA ALA A 254 -32.99 -13.40 0.21
C ALA A 254 -34.46 -13.76 0.07
N SER A 255 -35.07 -13.53 -1.09
CA SER A 255 -36.48 -13.88 -1.38
C SER A 255 -36.72 -15.40 -1.35
N LYS A 256 -35.75 -16.18 -1.85
CA LYS A 256 -35.76 -17.65 -1.79
C LYS A 256 -35.61 -18.13 -0.36
N PHE A 257 -34.62 -17.58 0.38
CA PHE A 257 -34.36 -17.89 1.78
C PHE A 257 -35.57 -17.61 2.69
N CYS A 258 -36.23 -16.45 2.52
CA CYS A 258 -37.42 -16.11 3.31
C CYS A 258 -38.52 -17.17 3.14
N ARG A 259 -38.80 -17.63 1.91
CA ARG A 259 -39.82 -18.65 1.64
C ARG A 259 -39.46 -19.99 2.28
N GLU A 260 -38.25 -20.47 2.07
CA GLU A 260 -37.75 -21.73 2.61
C GLU A 260 -37.78 -21.73 4.14
N LEU A 261 -37.30 -20.64 4.76
CA LEU A 261 -37.29 -20.48 6.23
C LEU A 261 -38.70 -20.56 6.84
N LEU A 262 -39.68 -19.85 6.22
CA LEU A 262 -41.07 -19.88 6.70
C LEU A 262 -41.71 -21.26 6.53
N GLU A 263 -41.36 -22.01 5.48
CA GLU A 263 -41.85 -23.38 5.26
C GLU A 263 -41.28 -24.36 6.30
N GLU A 264 -39.95 -24.28 6.57
CA GLU A 264 -39.32 -25.16 7.57
C GLU A 264 -39.67 -24.80 9.01
N ALA A 265 -40.01 -23.56 9.27
CA ALA A 265 -40.39 -23.10 10.62
C ALA A 265 -41.82 -23.59 11.07
N LYS A 266 -42.73 -23.74 10.14
CA LYS A 266 -44.13 -24.14 10.43
C LYS A 266 -44.22 -25.46 11.21
N PRO A 267 -43.59 -26.57 10.76
CA PRO A 267 -43.65 -27.85 11.46
C PRO A 267 -42.96 -27.83 12.83
N LEU A 268 -42.05 -26.89 13.06
CA LEU A 268 -41.33 -26.68 14.32
C LEU A 268 -42.11 -25.82 15.34
N GLY A 269 -43.42 -25.64 15.12
CA GLY A 269 -44.31 -24.93 16.05
C GLY A 269 -44.34 -23.41 15.88
N MET A 270 -43.66 -22.86 14.83
CA MET A 270 -43.58 -21.41 14.56
C MET A 270 -44.58 -21.01 13.45
N LYS A 271 -45.86 -21.38 13.60
CA LYS A 271 -46.94 -21.19 12.56
C LYS A 271 -47.20 -19.71 12.25
N ASN A 272 -46.90 -18.79 13.15
CA ASN A 272 -47.16 -17.36 13.04
C ASN A 272 -45.85 -16.54 12.80
N LEU A 273 -44.73 -17.21 12.53
CA LEU A 273 -43.48 -16.54 12.22
C LEU A 273 -43.68 -15.64 11.01
N GLN A 274 -43.30 -14.40 11.19
CA GLN A 274 -43.09 -13.42 10.10
C GLN A 274 -41.60 -13.15 10.05
N PHE A 275 -41.08 -13.09 8.81
CA PHE A 275 -39.64 -12.87 8.58
C PHE A 275 -39.46 -11.99 7.34
N SER A 276 -38.61 -11.00 7.45
CA SER A 276 -38.21 -10.11 6.36
C SER A 276 -36.73 -9.81 6.44
N ILE A 277 -36.12 -9.59 5.30
CA ILE A 277 -34.74 -9.18 5.17
C ILE A 277 -34.73 -7.77 4.61
N GLN A 278 -34.16 -6.83 5.38
CA GLN A 278 -34.02 -5.45 4.98
C GLN A 278 -32.61 -5.23 4.43
N PHE A 279 -32.52 -4.67 3.23
CA PHE A 279 -31.26 -4.21 2.62
C PHE A 279 -31.12 -2.71 2.81
N SER A 280 -29.90 -2.27 3.16
CA SER A 280 -29.51 -0.86 3.14
C SER A 280 -28.22 -0.70 2.38
N ARG A 281 -28.07 0.43 1.68
CA ARG A 281 -26.85 0.74 0.93
C ARG A 281 -25.79 1.32 1.85
N VAL A 282 -24.58 0.81 1.71
CA VAL A 282 -23.37 1.29 2.40
C VAL A 282 -22.31 1.68 1.35
N PRO A 283 -21.31 2.49 1.70
CA PRO A 283 -20.19 2.73 0.80
C PRO A 283 -19.54 1.42 0.37
N LEU A 284 -19.03 1.39 -0.86
CA LEU A 284 -18.33 0.22 -1.41
C LEU A 284 -17.27 -0.28 -0.45
N CYS A 285 -17.35 -1.54 -0.08
CA CYS A 285 -16.44 -2.21 0.85
C CYS A 285 -16.05 -3.60 0.30
N ALA A 286 -15.21 -4.32 1.04
CA ALA A 286 -14.72 -5.64 0.60
C ALA A 286 -15.85 -6.67 0.33
N THR A 287 -17.01 -6.49 0.96
CA THR A 287 -18.18 -7.39 0.82
C THR A 287 -19.26 -6.86 -0.11
N GLY A 288 -19.08 -5.71 -0.75
CA GLY A 288 -20.07 -5.10 -1.63
C GLY A 288 -20.56 -3.74 -1.14
N GLU A 289 -21.78 -3.37 -1.50
CA GLU A 289 -22.46 -2.14 -1.10
C GLU A 289 -23.69 -2.39 -0.22
N ASP A 290 -23.89 -3.62 0.28
CA ASP A 290 -25.05 -4.02 1.02
C ASP A 290 -24.76 -4.24 2.49
N ALA A 291 -25.60 -3.68 3.35
CA ALA A 291 -25.81 -4.13 4.71
C ALA A 291 -27.18 -4.79 4.81
N VAL A 292 -27.25 -5.88 5.57
CA VAL A 292 -28.44 -6.73 5.67
C VAL A 292 -28.88 -6.80 7.13
N GLU A 293 -30.18 -6.67 7.38
CA GLU A 293 -30.77 -6.86 8.68
C GLU A 293 -31.95 -7.82 8.61
N PHE A 294 -31.92 -8.86 9.46
CA PHE A 294 -32.97 -9.85 9.61
C PHE A 294 -34.00 -9.40 10.65
N LEU A 295 -35.23 -9.26 10.20
CA LEU A 295 -36.36 -8.82 11.03
C LEU A 295 -37.35 -9.96 11.24
N PHE A 296 -37.77 -10.19 12.48
CA PHE A 296 -38.64 -11.30 12.88
C PHE A 296 -39.82 -10.82 13.71
N SER A 297 -40.92 -11.57 13.63
CA SER A 297 -41.96 -11.56 14.62
C SER A 297 -42.53 -12.95 14.76
N PHE A 298 -42.67 -13.46 15.98
CA PHE A 298 -43.28 -14.78 16.28
C PHE A 298 -44.78 -14.70 16.49
N ASN A 299 -45.33 -13.48 16.60
CA ASN A 299 -46.76 -13.23 16.82
C ASN A 299 -47.33 -12.34 15.72
N LYS A 300 -48.56 -12.65 15.26
CA LYS A 300 -49.24 -11.93 14.19
C LYS A 300 -49.49 -10.42 14.45
N GLN A 301 -49.49 -10.01 15.72
CA GLN A 301 -49.83 -8.64 16.13
C GLN A 301 -48.61 -7.80 16.51
N GLN A 302 -47.43 -8.35 16.44
CA GLN A 302 -46.19 -7.62 16.75
C GLN A 302 -45.52 -7.10 15.47
N THR A 303 -44.89 -5.94 15.56
CA THR A 303 -44.04 -5.42 14.52
C THR A 303 -42.79 -6.27 14.32
N LEU A 304 -42.27 -6.33 13.10
CA LEU A 304 -41.00 -6.97 12.81
C LEU A 304 -39.89 -6.23 13.55
N MET A 305 -39.05 -6.96 14.26
CA MET A 305 -37.95 -6.41 15.06
C MET A 305 -36.66 -7.23 14.83
N PRO A 306 -35.45 -6.63 15.01
CA PRO A 306 -34.19 -7.37 15.00
C PRO A 306 -34.16 -8.48 16.05
N VAL A 307 -33.38 -9.56 15.77
CA VAL A 307 -33.29 -10.76 16.64
C VAL A 307 -32.98 -10.44 18.11
N ALA A 308 -32.13 -9.45 18.36
CA ALA A 308 -31.65 -9.11 19.69
C ALA A 308 -32.76 -8.68 20.69
N SER A 309 -33.94 -8.30 20.17
CA SER A 309 -34.98 -7.63 20.97
C SER A 309 -36.25 -8.42 21.21
N SER A 310 -36.49 -9.61 20.61
CA SER A 310 -37.89 -10.07 20.45
C SER A 310 -38.23 -11.53 20.69
N ALA A 311 -37.29 -12.44 20.98
CA ALA A 311 -37.63 -13.88 21.06
C ALA A 311 -37.26 -14.59 22.33
N SER A 312 -38.04 -15.65 22.68
CA SER A 312 -37.65 -16.62 23.70
C SER A 312 -36.46 -17.46 23.19
N GLY A 313 -35.56 -17.89 24.10
CA GLY A 313 -34.39 -18.68 23.72
C GLY A 313 -34.73 -19.93 22.89
N GLY A 314 -35.85 -20.62 23.24
CA GLY A 314 -36.29 -21.80 22.47
C GLY A 314 -36.79 -21.50 21.05
N GLU A 315 -37.43 -20.33 20.81
CA GLU A 315 -37.85 -19.92 19.48
C GLU A 315 -36.67 -19.60 18.59
N ILE A 316 -35.67 -18.88 19.12
CA ILE A 316 -34.44 -18.56 18.41
C ILE A 316 -33.65 -19.84 18.07
N SER A 317 -33.53 -20.80 19.00
CA SER A 317 -32.82 -22.06 18.72
C SER A 317 -33.48 -22.86 17.60
N ARG A 318 -34.83 -22.95 17.58
CA ARG A 318 -35.54 -23.59 16.46
C ARG A 318 -35.39 -22.84 15.15
N LEU A 319 -35.43 -21.50 15.19
CA LEU A 319 -35.18 -20.67 13.99
C LEU A 319 -33.77 -20.90 13.44
N MET A 320 -32.77 -20.92 14.33
CA MET A 320 -31.39 -21.23 13.95
C MET A 320 -31.24 -22.61 13.33
N LEU A 321 -31.97 -23.62 13.83
CA LEU A 321 -31.97 -24.94 13.22
C LEU A 321 -32.48 -24.89 11.75
N CYS A 322 -33.57 -24.14 11.47
CA CYS A 322 -34.03 -23.92 10.12
C CYS A 322 -32.97 -23.19 9.25
N VAL A 323 -32.39 -22.11 9.77
CA VAL A 323 -31.31 -21.38 9.07
C VAL A 323 -30.16 -22.31 8.72
N LYS A 324 -29.68 -23.12 9.69
CA LYS A 324 -28.60 -24.09 9.46
C LYS A 324 -28.99 -25.19 8.49
N SER A 325 -30.25 -25.62 8.50
CA SER A 325 -30.76 -26.59 7.50
C SER A 325 -30.65 -26.06 6.05
N ILE A 326 -31.06 -24.81 5.84
CA ILE A 326 -30.98 -24.17 4.53
C ILE A 326 -29.53 -23.97 4.11
N MET A 327 -28.67 -23.46 5.04
CA MET A 327 -27.24 -23.27 4.78
C MET A 327 -26.53 -24.60 4.46
N ALA A 328 -26.84 -25.68 5.17
CA ALA A 328 -26.20 -26.99 4.97
C ALA A 328 -26.37 -27.55 3.55
N ARG A 329 -27.49 -27.21 2.88
CA ARG A 329 -27.75 -27.61 1.49
C ARG A 329 -26.86 -26.83 0.49
N SER A 330 -26.42 -25.61 0.86
CA SER A 330 -25.66 -24.70 0.00
C SER A 330 -24.16 -24.65 0.35
N MET A 331 -23.81 -24.90 1.61
CA MET A 331 -22.43 -24.88 2.11
C MET A 331 -21.93 -26.32 2.25
N LYS A 332 -20.70 -26.57 1.79
CA LYS A 332 -20.01 -27.86 2.01
C LYS A 332 -19.31 -27.87 3.38
N LEU A 333 -20.04 -27.62 4.47
CA LEU A 333 -19.51 -27.80 5.81
C LEU A 333 -19.36 -29.29 6.10
N PRO A 334 -18.22 -29.78 6.59
CA PRO A 334 -18.07 -31.22 6.84
C PRO A 334 -18.81 -31.67 8.08
N THR A 335 -18.94 -30.83 9.13
CA THR A 335 -19.57 -31.24 10.41
C THR A 335 -20.35 -30.10 11.04
N ILE A 336 -21.57 -30.38 11.55
CA ILE A 336 -22.34 -29.50 12.44
C ILE A 336 -22.58 -30.24 13.79
N ILE A 337 -22.38 -29.51 14.90
CA ILE A 337 -22.68 -29.98 16.23
C ILE A 337 -23.87 -29.17 16.76
N PHE A 338 -24.97 -29.85 17.12
CA PHE A 338 -26.11 -29.26 17.81
C PHE A 338 -26.04 -29.60 19.30
N ASP A 339 -25.87 -28.57 20.14
CA ASP A 339 -25.75 -28.70 21.58
C ASP A 339 -26.99 -28.11 22.27
N GLU A 340 -27.78 -28.96 22.90
CA GLU A 340 -28.99 -28.63 23.65
C GLU A 340 -30.02 -27.74 22.92
N VAL A 341 -30.16 -27.91 21.62
CA VAL A 341 -31.08 -27.11 20.78
C VAL A 341 -32.57 -27.48 21.01
N ASP A 342 -32.82 -28.59 21.68
CA ASP A 342 -34.12 -29.16 22.01
C ASP A 342 -34.68 -28.71 23.38
N THR A 343 -34.06 -27.76 24.05
CA THR A 343 -34.51 -27.22 25.33
C THR A 343 -35.89 -26.56 25.21
N GLY A 344 -36.84 -26.94 26.07
CA GLY A 344 -38.19 -26.39 26.11
C GLY A 344 -39.12 -26.92 25.02
N VAL A 345 -38.77 -28.01 24.36
CA VAL A 345 -39.54 -28.65 23.27
C VAL A 345 -39.99 -30.04 23.74
N SER A 346 -41.15 -30.49 23.27
CA SER A 346 -41.67 -31.84 23.56
C SER A 346 -42.58 -32.36 22.43
N GLY A 347 -42.87 -33.65 22.46
CA GLY A 347 -43.85 -34.31 21.60
C GLY A 347 -43.53 -34.23 20.12
N ASP A 348 -44.50 -33.80 19.31
CA ASP A 348 -44.40 -33.77 17.84
C ASP A 348 -43.34 -32.81 17.34
N ILE A 349 -43.12 -31.66 18.03
CA ILE A 349 -42.11 -30.70 17.65
C ILE A 349 -40.71 -31.31 17.76
N ALA A 350 -40.43 -32.04 18.85
CA ALA A 350 -39.16 -32.73 19.06
C ALA A 350 -38.89 -33.79 17.99
N ASN A 351 -39.97 -34.56 17.59
CA ASN A 351 -39.85 -35.50 16.48
C ASN A 351 -39.53 -34.82 15.16
N ARG A 352 -40.16 -33.69 14.84
CA ARG A 352 -39.87 -32.91 13.62
C ARG A 352 -38.45 -32.31 13.61
N MET A 353 -37.95 -31.84 14.78
CA MET A 353 -36.57 -31.42 14.92
C MET A 353 -35.60 -32.56 14.59
N GLY A 354 -35.81 -33.74 15.15
CA GLY A 354 -34.99 -34.92 14.85
C GLY A 354 -35.03 -35.32 13.37
N GLU A 355 -36.22 -35.22 12.71
CA GLU A 355 -36.34 -35.45 11.26
C GLU A 355 -35.53 -34.45 10.44
N LEU A 356 -35.59 -33.16 10.79
CA LEU A 356 -34.78 -32.10 10.13
C LEU A 356 -33.30 -32.35 10.29
N MET A 357 -32.82 -32.69 11.51
CA MET A 357 -31.42 -33.02 11.75
C MET A 357 -30.97 -34.25 10.96
N ARG A 358 -31.81 -35.29 10.84
CA ARG A 358 -31.53 -36.44 10.00
C ARG A 358 -31.48 -36.10 8.51
N ASP A 359 -32.30 -35.17 8.02
CA ASP A 359 -32.25 -34.70 6.64
C ASP A 359 -30.98 -33.91 6.35
N ILE A 360 -30.52 -33.07 7.29
CA ILE A 360 -29.22 -32.41 7.24
C ILE A 360 -28.08 -33.46 7.17
N ALA A 361 -28.18 -34.52 7.97
CA ALA A 361 -27.16 -35.56 8.08
C ALA A 361 -26.96 -36.38 6.79
N ARG A 362 -27.87 -36.27 5.80
CA ARG A 362 -27.67 -36.89 4.48
C ARG A 362 -26.55 -36.25 3.67
N GLY A 363 -26.24 -34.99 3.93
CA GLY A 363 -25.23 -34.24 3.18
C GLY A 363 -23.95 -33.95 3.95
N ILE A 364 -24.04 -33.89 5.29
CA ILE A 364 -22.93 -33.50 6.19
C ILE A 364 -22.96 -34.36 7.47
N GLN A 365 -21.85 -34.40 8.21
CA GLN A 365 -21.84 -35.03 9.51
C GLN A 365 -22.61 -34.17 10.53
N VAL A 366 -23.60 -34.79 11.23
CA VAL A 366 -24.35 -34.13 12.29
C VAL A 366 -24.08 -34.85 13.60
N ILE A 367 -23.66 -34.10 14.61
CA ILE A 367 -23.53 -34.57 16.01
C ILE A 367 -24.54 -33.80 16.84
N THR A 368 -25.40 -34.51 17.55
CA THR A 368 -26.44 -33.90 18.38
C THR A 368 -26.31 -34.35 19.83
N ILE A 369 -26.26 -33.38 20.77
CA ILE A 369 -26.32 -33.62 22.19
C ILE A 369 -27.76 -33.33 22.59
N THR A 370 -28.48 -34.38 23.05
CA THR A 370 -29.93 -34.32 23.34
C THR A 370 -30.29 -35.13 24.57
N HIS A 371 -31.32 -34.67 25.27
CA HIS A 371 -32.00 -35.39 26.33
C HIS A 371 -33.38 -35.90 25.91
N LEU A 372 -33.82 -35.62 24.66
CA LEU A 372 -35.12 -36.03 24.17
C LEU A 372 -35.08 -37.35 23.40
N PRO A 373 -35.80 -38.39 23.78
CA PRO A 373 -35.83 -39.68 23.10
C PRO A 373 -36.31 -39.55 21.64
N GLN A 374 -37.22 -38.61 21.33
CA GLN A 374 -37.73 -38.34 19.97
C GLN A 374 -36.65 -37.87 19.02
N VAL A 375 -35.67 -37.13 19.51
CA VAL A 375 -34.50 -36.67 18.74
C VAL A 375 -33.47 -37.81 18.68
N ALA A 376 -33.15 -38.44 19.79
CA ALA A 376 -32.14 -39.48 19.89
C ALA A 376 -32.42 -40.64 18.94
N VAL A 377 -33.69 -41.12 18.81
CA VAL A 377 -34.03 -42.24 17.93
C VAL A 377 -33.75 -41.98 16.44
N LYS A 378 -33.57 -40.71 16.01
CA LYS A 378 -33.28 -40.39 14.60
C LYS A 378 -31.79 -40.52 14.26
N GLY A 379 -30.91 -40.60 15.28
CA GLY A 379 -29.45 -40.82 15.08
C GLY A 379 -29.15 -42.26 14.67
N GLU A 380 -28.19 -42.43 13.77
CA GLU A 380 -27.69 -43.76 13.34
C GLU A 380 -26.76 -44.37 14.39
N ASN A 381 -25.88 -43.54 14.95
CA ASN A 381 -24.93 -43.94 15.98
C ASN A 381 -25.25 -43.23 17.31
N HIS A 382 -25.29 -44.00 18.40
CA HIS A 382 -25.50 -43.46 19.73
C HIS A 382 -24.26 -43.56 20.60
N TYR A 383 -23.95 -42.46 21.27
CA TYR A 383 -22.90 -42.39 22.29
C TYR A 383 -23.53 -41.94 23.60
N LYS A 384 -23.30 -42.74 24.67
CA LYS A 384 -23.73 -42.36 26.01
C LYS A 384 -22.59 -41.69 26.74
N VAL A 385 -22.90 -40.50 27.29
CA VAL A 385 -22.01 -39.78 28.20
C VAL A 385 -22.45 -40.09 29.63
N PHE A 386 -21.54 -40.51 30.46
CA PHE A 386 -21.85 -40.83 31.84
C PHE A 386 -20.69 -40.49 32.76
N LYS A 387 -21.03 -40.20 34.03
CA LYS A 387 -20.04 -39.95 35.08
C LYS A 387 -19.73 -41.23 35.82
N GLN A 388 -18.45 -41.45 36.07
CA GLN A 388 -17.96 -42.54 36.92
C GLN A 388 -17.24 -41.91 38.11
N ASP A 389 -17.70 -42.23 39.31
CA ASP A 389 -17.06 -41.80 40.54
C ASP A 389 -16.03 -42.86 40.97
N SER A 390 -14.80 -42.44 41.18
CA SER A 390 -13.74 -43.19 41.83
C SER A 390 -13.52 -42.61 43.24
N ALA A 391 -12.70 -43.29 44.06
CA ALA A 391 -12.43 -42.84 45.45
C ALA A 391 -11.82 -41.40 45.48
N ASP A 392 -11.16 -40.96 44.42
CA ASP A 392 -10.37 -39.72 44.40
C ASP A 392 -10.89 -38.67 43.39
N ALA A 393 -11.76 -39.05 42.42
CA ALA A 393 -12.22 -38.11 41.38
C ALA A 393 -13.44 -38.66 40.59
N THR A 394 -14.27 -37.73 40.08
CA THR A 394 -15.35 -38.04 39.15
C THR A 394 -14.81 -37.91 37.71
N TYR A 395 -14.91 -38.95 36.89
CA TYR A 395 -14.53 -38.98 35.50
C TYR A 395 -15.75 -39.00 34.60
N THR A 396 -15.71 -38.20 33.51
CA THR A 396 -16.71 -38.28 32.44
C THR A 396 -16.20 -39.23 31.35
N SER A 397 -17.00 -40.23 31.01
CA SER A 397 -16.68 -41.24 30.01
C SER A 397 -17.72 -41.21 28.89
N ILE A 398 -17.28 -41.57 27.68
CA ILE A 398 -18.13 -41.70 26.48
C ILE A 398 -18.03 -43.14 25.99
N ARG A 399 -19.18 -43.73 25.67
CA ARG A 399 -19.24 -45.10 25.13
C ARG A 399 -20.21 -45.17 23.96
N HIS A 400 -19.77 -45.81 22.87
CA HIS A 400 -20.65 -46.17 21.76
C HIS A 400 -21.60 -47.30 22.18
N LEU A 401 -22.88 -47.15 21.89
CA LEU A 401 -23.90 -48.12 22.26
C LEU A 401 -24.15 -49.12 21.14
N SER A 402 -24.23 -50.39 21.49
CA SER A 402 -24.72 -51.45 20.59
C SER A 402 -26.24 -51.25 20.35
N ASP A 403 -26.76 -51.97 19.38
CA ASP A 403 -28.18 -51.93 19.02
C ASP A 403 -29.12 -52.30 20.17
N GLU A 404 -28.71 -53.24 21.03
CA GLU A 404 -29.48 -53.64 22.19
C GLU A 404 -29.43 -52.57 23.32
N GLU A 405 -28.23 -52.05 23.55
CA GLU A 405 -28.00 -50.96 24.51
C GLU A 405 -28.76 -49.70 24.14
N ARG A 406 -28.88 -49.37 22.84
CA ARG A 406 -29.68 -48.26 22.32
C ARG A 406 -31.16 -48.40 22.71
N VAL A 407 -31.73 -49.60 22.63
CA VAL A 407 -33.13 -49.84 23.07
C VAL A 407 -33.27 -49.55 24.56
N GLY A 408 -32.34 -50.06 25.39
CA GLY A 408 -32.33 -49.82 26.82
C GLY A 408 -32.18 -48.34 27.18
N GLU A 409 -31.29 -47.62 26.50
CA GLU A 409 -31.08 -46.18 26.77
C GLU A 409 -32.32 -45.35 26.37
N ILE A 410 -32.94 -45.60 25.22
CA ILE A 410 -34.17 -44.93 24.80
C ILE A 410 -35.33 -45.27 25.75
N ALA A 411 -35.45 -46.52 26.21
CA ALA A 411 -36.43 -46.89 27.24
C ALA A 411 -36.25 -46.13 28.54
N GLY A 412 -34.97 -45.99 29.01
CA GLY A 412 -34.64 -45.17 30.18
C GLY A 412 -34.98 -43.68 30.01
N MET A 413 -34.72 -43.11 28.81
CA MET A 413 -35.12 -41.72 28.48
C MET A 413 -36.66 -41.52 28.48
N LEU A 414 -37.45 -42.56 28.20
CA LEU A 414 -38.91 -42.51 28.16
C LEU A 414 -39.54 -42.69 29.57
N SER A 415 -39.03 -43.60 30.38
CA SER A 415 -39.65 -44.02 31.64
C SER A 415 -38.89 -43.58 32.91
N GLY A 416 -37.69 -42.97 32.75
CA GLY A 416 -36.81 -42.65 33.88
C GLY A 416 -36.07 -43.88 34.45
N GLU A 417 -35.89 -43.95 35.78
CA GLU A 417 -35.05 -44.98 36.42
C GLU A 417 -35.62 -46.41 36.34
N VAL A 418 -36.95 -46.55 36.22
CA VAL A 418 -37.60 -47.88 36.17
C VAL A 418 -37.96 -48.21 34.72
N ILE A 419 -37.19 -49.12 34.11
CA ILE A 419 -37.46 -49.60 32.73
C ILE A 419 -38.38 -50.83 32.83
N ASP A 420 -39.61 -50.68 32.38
CA ASP A 420 -40.60 -51.77 32.26
C ASP A 420 -40.70 -52.32 30.81
N ASP A 421 -41.41 -53.42 30.67
CA ASP A 421 -41.62 -54.04 29.37
C ASP A 421 -42.35 -53.12 28.37
N ALA A 422 -43.20 -52.24 28.87
CA ALA A 422 -43.93 -51.27 28.06
C ALA A 422 -43.00 -50.19 27.50
N ALA A 423 -42.04 -49.70 28.33
CA ALA A 423 -41.02 -48.75 27.88
C ALA A 423 -40.09 -49.38 26.84
N LEU A 424 -39.69 -50.64 27.04
CA LEU A 424 -38.86 -51.37 26.06
C LEU A 424 -39.61 -51.57 24.71
N ALA A 425 -40.90 -51.95 24.75
CA ALA A 425 -41.72 -52.11 23.57
C ALA A 425 -41.86 -50.76 22.83
N ASN A 426 -42.08 -49.65 23.54
CA ASN A 426 -42.19 -48.33 22.96
C ASN A 426 -40.83 -47.87 22.33
N ALA A 427 -39.73 -48.10 23.02
CA ALA A 427 -38.38 -47.81 22.50
C ALA A 427 -38.10 -48.57 21.21
N ARG A 428 -38.42 -49.87 21.15
CA ARG A 428 -38.27 -50.68 19.92
C ARG A 428 -39.12 -50.11 18.78
N SER A 429 -40.38 -49.77 19.05
CA SER A 429 -41.29 -49.15 18.08
C SER A 429 -40.75 -47.84 17.53
N LEU A 430 -40.21 -46.95 18.40
CA LEU A 430 -39.58 -45.68 17.98
C LEU A 430 -38.33 -45.86 17.14
N LEU A 431 -37.51 -46.88 17.45
CA LEU A 431 -36.31 -47.24 16.68
C LEU A 431 -36.63 -47.99 15.39
N GLY A 432 -37.90 -48.29 15.10
CA GLY A 432 -38.32 -49.06 13.93
C GLY A 432 -37.87 -50.53 13.96
N LYS A 433 -37.50 -51.03 15.14
CA LYS A 433 -37.11 -52.43 15.39
C LYS A 433 -38.36 -53.19 15.87
N ARG A 434 -38.75 -54.20 15.11
CA ARG A 434 -39.88 -55.12 15.51
C ARG A 434 -39.41 -56.18 16.47
#